data_b6b17e953b7437b4df2d12abd6cd3ebf
#
_entry.id   b6b17e953b7437b4df2d12abd6cd3ebf
#
_cell.length_a   1.000
_cell.length_b   1.000
_cell.length_c   1.000
_cell.angle_alpha   90.00
_cell.angle_beta   90.00
_cell.angle_gamma   90.00
#
_symmetry.space_group_name_H-M   'P 1'
#
loop_
_entity.id
_entity.type
_entity.pdbx_description
1 polymer ?
#
loop_
_entity_poly.entity_id
_entity_poly.type
_entity_poly.pdbx_seq_one_letter_code
_entity_poly.pdbx_strand_id
1 'polypeptide(L)'
;NKQYNKDYICLMPCNLFGPNDNYDTQNSHFLPALVKKIYLASKKKGKKKIVKLWGTGKPLREVLHVDEVANACEFFLRKKTKKSLINIGSSIEMSIKNYADLVKKKIDPEILIKFNNDKKLDGVMRKKLNLDLANSYKWKSKMNFSKALDEIIIDFKNSYR
;
A
#
# COMPACT_ATOMS: atom_id res chain seq x y z
N ASN A 1 -13.50 -8.31 -25.69
CA ASN A 1 -14.69 -7.48 -26.00
C ASN A 1 -15.14 -7.70 -27.45
N LYS A 2 -14.26 -7.47 -28.44
CA LYS A 2 -14.62 -7.54 -29.86
C LYS A 2 -15.18 -8.93 -30.28
N GLN A 3 -14.51 -10.02 -29.83
CA GLN A 3 -14.84 -11.39 -30.23
C GLN A 3 -16.25 -11.83 -29.76
N TYR A 4 -16.66 -11.40 -28.57
CA TYR A 4 -17.92 -11.86 -27.95
C TYR A 4 -18.95 -10.74 -27.80
N ASN A 5 -18.70 -9.58 -28.36
CA ASN A 5 -19.53 -8.38 -28.22
C ASN A 5 -19.91 -8.11 -26.75
N LYS A 6 -18.91 -8.18 -25.86
CA LYS A 6 -19.08 -7.94 -24.42
C LYS A 6 -18.38 -6.64 -24.00
N ASP A 7 -18.80 -6.09 -22.88
CA ASP A 7 -18.27 -4.84 -22.33
C ASP A 7 -17.50 -5.14 -21.02
N TYR A 8 -16.35 -5.81 -21.16
CA TYR A 8 -15.47 -6.09 -20.02
C TYR A 8 -14.58 -4.87 -19.74
N ILE A 9 -14.42 -4.59 -18.45
CA ILE A 9 -13.56 -3.51 -17.95
C ILE A 9 -12.42 -4.15 -17.16
N CYS A 10 -11.21 -3.70 -17.41
CA CYS A 10 -10.03 -4.02 -16.62
C CYS A 10 -9.72 -2.85 -15.68
N LEU A 11 -9.77 -3.08 -14.37
CA LEU A 11 -9.32 -2.11 -13.37
C LEU A 11 -7.87 -2.41 -13.02
N MET A 12 -7.00 -1.40 -13.16
CA MET A 12 -5.57 -1.50 -12.85
C MET A 12 -5.27 -0.75 -11.54
N PRO A 13 -5.16 -1.46 -10.41
CA PRO A 13 -4.88 -0.81 -9.13
C PRO A 13 -3.40 -0.45 -8.97
N CYS A 14 -3.10 0.56 -8.14
CA CYS A 14 -1.77 0.78 -7.60
C CYS A 14 -1.39 -0.31 -6.56
N ASN A 15 -0.35 -0.10 -5.72
CA ASN A 15 -0.01 -1.11 -4.72
C ASN A 15 -1.13 -1.26 -3.69
N LEU A 16 -1.60 -2.49 -3.51
CA LEU A 16 -2.69 -2.80 -2.59
C LEU A 16 -2.17 -3.13 -1.20
N PHE A 17 -2.99 -2.88 -0.20
CA PHE A 17 -2.81 -3.31 1.18
C PHE A 17 -4.16 -3.43 1.88
N GLY A 18 -4.23 -4.21 2.95
CA GLY A 18 -5.46 -4.37 3.75
C GLY A 18 -5.38 -5.55 4.69
N PRO A 19 -6.45 -5.86 5.43
CA PRO A 19 -6.56 -7.07 6.22
C PRO A 19 -6.34 -8.34 5.36
N ASN A 20 -5.80 -9.39 5.99
CA ASN A 20 -5.42 -10.67 5.34
C ASN A 20 -4.28 -10.53 4.31
N ASP A 21 -3.47 -9.48 4.39
CA ASP A 21 -2.31 -9.33 3.52
C ASP A 21 -1.23 -10.39 3.86
N ASN A 22 -0.31 -10.60 2.91
CA ASN A 22 0.82 -11.50 3.13
C ASN A 22 1.91 -10.80 3.94
N TYR A 23 2.15 -11.28 5.16
CA TYR A 23 3.22 -10.78 6.04
C TYR A 23 4.50 -11.64 5.98
N ASP A 24 4.68 -12.50 4.98
CA ASP A 24 5.93 -13.23 4.78
C ASP A 24 7.10 -12.30 4.52
N THR A 25 8.26 -12.59 5.15
CA THR A 25 9.42 -11.67 5.08
C THR A 25 10.11 -11.63 3.72
N GLN A 26 9.89 -12.65 2.89
CA GLN A 26 10.53 -12.77 1.58
C GLN A 26 9.61 -12.30 0.44
N ASN A 27 8.30 -12.53 0.59
CA ASN A 27 7.33 -12.38 -0.49
C ASN A 27 6.26 -11.31 -0.24
N SER A 28 6.30 -10.61 0.92
CA SER A 28 5.33 -9.57 1.22
C SER A 28 5.61 -8.25 0.48
N HIS A 29 4.55 -7.50 0.21
CA HIS A 29 4.68 -6.12 -0.23
C HIS A 29 5.31 -5.23 0.84
N PHE A 30 5.80 -4.05 0.44
CA PHE A 30 6.59 -3.18 1.32
C PHE A 30 5.85 -2.74 2.59
N LEU A 31 4.54 -2.44 2.50
CA LEU A 31 3.78 -1.92 3.65
C LEU A 31 3.52 -2.98 4.72
N PRO A 32 3.01 -4.20 4.41
CA PRO A 32 2.96 -5.29 5.39
C PRO A 32 4.34 -5.68 5.93
N ALA A 33 5.40 -5.65 5.09
CA ALA A 33 6.77 -5.88 5.56
C ALA A 33 7.23 -4.84 6.60
N LEU A 34 6.87 -3.55 6.42
CA LEU A 34 7.15 -2.49 7.39
C LEU A 34 6.42 -2.75 8.70
N VAL A 35 5.12 -3.06 8.65
CA VAL A 35 4.31 -3.37 9.84
C VAL A 35 4.96 -4.51 10.62
N LYS A 36 5.25 -5.64 9.98
CA LYS A 36 5.89 -6.80 10.62
C LYS A 36 7.23 -6.45 11.24
N LYS A 37 8.15 -5.86 10.47
CA LYS A 37 9.51 -5.55 10.95
C LYS A 37 9.48 -4.61 12.16
N ILE A 38 8.63 -3.59 12.12
CA ILE A 38 8.53 -2.59 13.19
C ILE A 38 7.84 -3.21 14.42
N TYR A 39 6.78 -4.00 14.24
CA TYR A 39 6.13 -4.70 15.34
C TYR A 39 7.08 -5.68 16.05
N LEU A 40 7.81 -6.51 15.31
CA LEU A 40 8.78 -7.44 15.89
C LEU A 40 9.90 -6.71 16.66
N ALA A 41 10.34 -5.55 16.15
CA ALA A 41 11.31 -4.74 16.85
C ALA A 41 10.75 -4.14 18.15
N SER A 42 9.46 -3.76 18.19
CA SER A 42 8.81 -3.23 19.40
C SER A 42 8.77 -4.24 20.56
N LYS A 43 8.73 -5.53 20.24
CA LYS A 43 8.69 -6.62 21.25
C LYS A 43 10.05 -6.95 21.88
N LYS A 44 11.15 -6.40 21.38
CA LYS A 44 12.49 -6.66 21.94
C LYS A 44 12.67 -5.91 23.26
N LYS A 45 12.95 -6.67 24.34
CA LYS A 45 13.22 -6.12 25.69
C LYS A 45 14.70 -5.73 25.83
N GLY A 46 14.98 -4.69 26.59
CA GLY A 46 16.32 -4.36 27.11
C GLY A 46 17.40 -3.94 26.09
N LYS A 47 17.05 -3.69 24.82
CA LYS A 47 17.99 -3.29 23.76
C LYS A 47 17.46 -2.12 22.95
N LYS A 48 18.39 -1.34 22.38
CA LYS A 48 18.05 -0.30 21.41
C LYS A 48 17.27 -0.92 20.24
N LYS A 49 16.03 -0.51 20.08
CA LYS A 49 15.12 -1.04 19.07
C LYS A 49 15.49 -0.44 17.70
N ILE A 50 16.13 -1.21 16.84
CA ILE A 50 16.58 -0.78 15.51
C ILE A 50 15.93 -1.65 14.46
N VAL A 51 15.32 -1.02 13.44
CA VAL A 51 14.83 -1.66 12.23
C VAL A 51 15.72 -1.26 11.06
N LYS A 52 16.31 -2.25 10.40
CA LYS A 52 17.10 -2.04 9.18
C LYS A 52 16.21 -2.25 7.97
N LEU A 53 16.16 -1.26 7.08
CA LEU A 53 15.42 -1.28 5.82
C LEU A 53 16.40 -1.18 4.65
N TRP A 54 15.98 -1.75 3.53
CA TRP A 54 16.76 -1.72 2.28
C TRP A 54 16.59 -0.40 1.55
N GLY A 55 17.54 -0.09 0.68
CA GLY A 55 17.52 1.08 -0.17
C GLY A 55 17.77 2.37 0.60
N THR A 56 17.39 3.47 -0.01
CA THR A 56 17.55 4.84 0.55
C THR A 56 16.30 5.33 1.27
N GLY A 57 15.17 4.66 1.10
CA GLY A 57 13.87 5.12 1.57
C GLY A 57 13.27 6.28 0.77
N LYS A 58 13.95 6.75 -0.28
CA LYS A 58 13.49 7.86 -1.14
C LYS A 58 12.40 7.49 -2.14
N PRO A 59 12.34 6.24 -2.68
CA PRO A 59 11.34 5.89 -3.67
C PRO A 59 9.92 6.21 -3.21
N LEU A 60 9.15 6.78 -4.14
CA LEU A 60 7.76 7.15 -3.91
C LEU A 60 6.83 6.02 -4.34
N ARG A 61 5.84 5.74 -3.52
CA ARG A 61 4.82 4.72 -3.78
C ARG A 61 3.43 5.28 -3.50
N GLU A 62 2.50 4.89 -4.34
CA GLU A 62 1.08 5.06 -4.12
C GLU A 62 0.51 3.74 -3.58
N VAL A 63 -0.37 3.81 -2.58
CA VAL A 63 -1.04 2.64 -1.99
C VAL A 63 -2.54 2.83 -1.98
N LEU A 64 -3.30 1.73 -2.09
CA LEU A 64 -4.75 1.72 -2.07
C LEU A 64 -5.24 0.58 -1.19
N HIS A 65 -6.23 0.85 -0.33
CA HIS A 65 -6.85 -0.19 0.49
C HIS A 65 -7.67 -1.15 -0.37
N VAL A 66 -7.71 -2.43 -0.01
CA VAL A 66 -8.44 -3.47 -0.78
C VAL A 66 -9.93 -3.18 -0.90
N ASP A 67 -10.55 -2.60 0.13
CA ASP A 67 -11.97 -2.23 0.09
C ASP A 67 -12.27 -1.14 -0.95
N GLU A 68 -11.32 -0.26 -1.22
CA GLU A 68 -11.45 0.74 -2.28
C GLU A 68 -11.44 0.09 -3.67
N VAL A 69 -10.72 -1.04 -3.83
CA VAL A 69 -10.79 -1.84 -5.05
C VAL A 69 -12.16 -2.47 -5.20
N ALA A 70 -12.70 -3.06 -4.13
CA ALA A 70 -14.05 -3.62 -4.12
C ALA A 70 -15.09 -2.55 -4.47
N ASN A 71 -14.98 -1.36 -3.87
CA ASN A 71 -15.82 -0.21 -4.19
C ASN A 71 -15.70 0.22 -5.66
N ALA A 72 -14.47 0.24 -6.20
CA ALA A 72 -14.27 0.55 -7.61
C ALA A 72 -14.92 -0.50 -8.52
N CYS A 73 -14.81 -1.78 -8.19
CA CYS A 73 -15.46 -2.85 -8.93
C CYS A 73 -16.99 -2.67 -8.94
N GLU A 74 -17.60 -2.45 -7.79
CA GLU A 74 -19.04 -2.20 -7.70
C GLU A 74 -19.45 -0.96 -8.50
N PHE A 75 -18.69 0.13 -8.37
CA PHE A 75 -18.98 1.38 -9.08
C PHE A 75 -18.94 1.20 -10.60
N PHE A 76 -17.89 0.58 -11.12
CA PHE A 76 -17.69 0.43 -12.57
C PHE A 76 -18.56 -0.67 -13.18
N LEU A 77 -19.02 -1.66 -12.42
CA LEU A 77 -20.05 -2.61 -12.88
C LEU A 77 -21.36 -1.91 -13.30
N ARG A 78 -21.67 -0.80 -12.65
CA ARG A 78 -22.88 -0.01 -12.93
C ARG A 78 -22.69 1.12 -13.95
N LYS A 79 -21.48 1.25 -14.51
CA LYS A 79 -21.12 2.33 -15.44
C LYS A 79 -20.83 1.83 -16.84
N LYS A 80 -21.47 2.46 -17.84
CA LYS A 80 -21.00 2.32 -19.23
C LYS A 80 -19.71 3.13 -19.38
N THR A 81 -18.63 2.48 -19.76
CA THR A 81 -17.33 3.13 -19.97
C THR A 81 -16.93 3.09 -21.43
N LYS A 82 -16.31 4.18 -21.91
CA LYS A 82 -15.78 4.26 -23.28
C LYS A 82 -14.43 3.53 -23.44
N LYS A 83 -13.78 3.21 -22.32
CA LYS A 83 -12.45 2.59 -22.27
C LYS A 83 -12.53 1.33 -21.42
N SER A 84 -11.85 0.29 -21.87
CA SER A 84 -11.80 -1.01 -21.19
C SER A 84 -10.69 -1.14 -20.16
N LEU A 85 -9.78 -0.16 -20.05
CA LEU A 85 -8.70 -0.13 -19.05
C LEU A 85 -8.78 1.16 -18.24
N ILE A 86 -8.93 1.04 -16.94
CA ILE A 86 -9.08 2.16 -16.01
C ILE A 86 -8.11 1.97 -14.84
N ASN A 87 -7.21 2.93 -14.64
CA ASN A 87 -6.36 2.96 -13.46
C ASN A 87 -7.18 3.39 -12.23
N ILE A 88 -6.97 2.70 -11.11
CA ILE A 88 -7.55 3.05 -9.81
C ILE A 88 -6.46 3.19 -8.75
N GLY A 89 -6.54 4.26 -7.97
CA GLY A 89 -5.55 4.61 -6.96
C GLY A 89 -6.10 5.58 -5.94
N SER A 90 -5.32 5.86 -4.92
CA SER A 90 -5.72 6.74 -3.81
C SER A 90 -5.32 8.20 -4.02
N SER A 91 -4.44 8.49 -4.96
CA SER A 91 -3.69 9.75 -5.08
C SER A 91 -2.72 10.03 -3.92
N ILE A 92 -2.67 9.18 -2.91
CA ILE A 92 -1.76 9.31 -1.75
C ILE A 92 -0.40 8.72 -2.14
N GLU A 93 0.57 9.58 -2.36
CA GLU A 93 1.93 9.20 -2.72
C GLU A 93 2.91 9.68 -1.63
N MET A 94 3.67 8.75 -1.08
CA MET A 94 4.69 9.06 -0.07
C MET A 94 5.97 8.26 -0.32
N SER A 95 7.09 8.73 0.26
CA SER A 95 8.33 7.97 0.25
C SER A 95 8.24 6.75 1.17
N ILE A 96 9.01 5.72 0.87
CA ILE A 96 9.13 4.52 1.74
C ILE A 96 9.53 4.94 3.16
N LYS A 97 10.40 5.97 3.30
CA LYS A 97 10.75 6.54 4.60
C LYS A 97 9.53 7.10 5.34
N ASN A 98 8.69 7.89 4.66
CA ASN A 98 7.51 8.48 5.29
C ASN A 98 6.49 7.40 5.72
N TYR A 99 6.29 6.36 4.91
CA TYR A 99 5.48 5.20 5.32
C TYR A 99 6.06 4.53 6.57
N ALA A 100 7.37 4.29 6.60
CA ALA A 100 8.04 3.67 7.74
C ALA A 100 7.92 4.52 9.01
N ASP A 101 8.04 5.84 8.90
CA ASP A 101 7.88 6.78 10.02
C ASP A 101 6.43 6.79 10.54
N LEU A 102 5.42 6.71 9.66
CA LEU A 102 4.02 6.60 10.07
C LEU A 102 3.72 5.28 10.79
N VAL A 103 4.18 4.15 10.25
CA VAL A 103 4.04 2.83 10.91
C VAL A 103 4.72 2.83 12.27
N LYS A 104 5.95 3.34 12.34
CA LYS A 104 6.70 3.47 13.58
C LYS A 104 5.92 4.29 14.62
N LYS A 105 5.41 5.46 14.23
CA LYS A 105 4.64 6.34 15.13
C LYS A 105 3.44 5.64 15.76
N LYS A 106 2.78 4.73 15.00
CA LYS A 106 1.60 3.99 15.49
C LYS A 106 1.94 2.76 16.34
N ILE A 107 3.09 2.14 16.14
CA ILE A 107 3.48 0.91 16.85
C ILE A 107 4.38 1.22 18.04
N ASP A 108 5.47 1.92 17.83
CA ASP A 108 6.46 2.29 18.85
C ASP A 108 7.35 3.43 18.35
N PRO A 109 7.09 4.67 18.82
CA PRO A 109 7.83 5.85 18.39
C PRO A 109 9.33 5.85 18.70
N GLU A 110 9.80 5.03 19.64
CA GLU A 110 11.20 4.97 20.06
C GLU A 110 12.09 4.14 19.12
N ILE A 111 11.47 3.40 18.19
CA ILE A 111 12.23 2.59 17.23
C ILE A 111 13.06 3.48 16.32
N LEU A 112 14.33 3.13 16.16
CA LEU A 112 15.22 3.77 15.18
C LEU A 112 15.14 3.02 13.85
N ILE A 113 14.77 3.74 12.79
CA ILE A 113 14.81 3.20 11.43
C ILE A 113 16.12 3.59 10.79
N LYS A 114 16.84 2.61 10.24
CA LYS A 114 18.09 2.79 9.50
C LYS A 114 17.96 2.20 8.11
N PHE A 115 18.23 2.98 7.10
CA PHE A 115 18.35 2.53 5.71
C PHE A 115 19.80 2.15 5.42
N ASN A 116 20.01 1.10 4.62
CA ASN A 116 21.37 0.69 4.23
C ASN A 116 21.99 1.58 3.14
N ASN A 117 21.19 2.50 2.58
CA ASN A 117 21.57 3.45 1.53
C ASN A 117 22.07 2.82 0.22
N ASP A 118 21.80 1.55 -0.01
CA ASP A 118 22.11 0.89 -1.27
C ASP A 118 21.08 1.29 -2.34
N LYS A 119 21.47 2.19 -3.24
CA LYS A 119 20.60 2.69 -4.32
C LYS A 119 20.16 1.59 -5.28
N LYS A 120 20.90 0.48 -5.41
CA LYS A 120 20.51 -0.66 -6.27
C LYS A 120 19.23 -1.34 -5.79
N LEU A 121 18.91 -1.21 -4.50
CA LEU A 121 17.72 -1.80 -3.89
C LEU A 121 16.50 -0.88 -3.90
N ASP A 122 16.62 0.33 -4.40
CA ASP A 122 15.49 1.29 -4.48
C ASP A 122 14.44 0.90 -5.53
N GLY A 123 14.87 0.22 -6.60
CA GLY A 123 14.02 -0.07 -7.74
C GLY A 123 13.55 1.21 -8.44
N VAL A 124 12.31 1.20 -8.96
CA VAL A 124 11.73 2.37 -9.63
C VAL A 124 11.51 3.51 -8.63
N MET A 125 12.09 4.68 -8.89
CA MET A 125 12.05 5.83 -7.97
C MET A 125 10.64 6.38 -7.75
N ARG A 126 9.77 6.32 -8.74
CA ARG A 126 8.38 6.78 -8.64
C ARG A 126 7.43 5.85 -9.37
N LYS A 127 6.43 5.33 -8.67
CA LYS A 127 5.37 4.51 -9.23
C LYS A 127 4.02 5.08 -8.81
N LYS A 128 3.43 5.88 -9.71
CA LYS A 128 2.13 6.53 -9.53
C LYS A 128 1.28 6.33 -10.77
N LEU A 129 -0.01 6.13 -10.58
CA LEU A 129 -0.98 6.00 -11.67
C LEU A 129 -1.54 7.36 -12.07
N ASN A 130 -1.83 7.53 -13.36
CA ASN A 130 -2.71 8.60 -13.81
C ASN A 130 -4.17 8.16 -13.57
N LEU A 131 -4.91 8.96 -12.81
CA LEU A 131 -6.28 8.67 -12.38
C LEU A 131 -7.34 9.53 -13.10
N ASP A 132 -6.95 10.30 -14.13
CA ASP A 132 -7.84 11.25 -14.79
C ASP A 132 -9.07 10.57 -15.36
N LEU A 133 -8.91 9.36 -15.92
CA LEU A 133 -10.02 8.60 -16.47
C LEU A 133 -11.02 8.17 -15.38
N ALA A 134 -10.56 7.63 -14.27
CA ALA A 134 -11.43 7.28 -13.14
C ALA A 134 -12.15 8.52 -12.57
N ASN A 135 -11.40 9.62 -12.43
CA ASN A 135 -11.94 10.90 -11.97
C ASN A 135 -13.02 11.46 -12.92
N SER A 136 -12.85 11.29 -14.25
CA SER A 136 -13.85 11.73 -15.24
C SER A 136 -15.19 10.99 -15.08
N TYR A 137 -15.14 9.73 -14.63
CA TYR A 137 -16.32 8.96 -14.24
C TYR A 137 -16.86 9.28 -12.85
N LYS A 138 -16.24 10.24 -12.13
CA LYS A 138 -16.59 10.63 -10.75
C LYS A 138 -16.25 9.57 -9.70
N TRP A 139 -15.38 8.62 -10.01
CA TRP A 139 -14.82 7.73 -9.00
C TRP A 139 -13.52 8.31 -8.41
N LYS A 140 -13.45 8.34 -7.10
CA LYS A 140 -12.26 8.70 -6.32
C LYS A 140 -12.22 7.85 -5.07
N SER A 141 -11.02 7.42 -4.68
CA SER A 141 -10.82 6.78 -3.38
C SER A 141 -11.23 7.71 -2.24
N LYS A 142 -11.91 7.15 -1.25
CA LYS A 142 -12.29 7.82 0.01
C LYS A 142 -11.43 7.35 1.18
N MET A 143 -10.37 6.63 0.90
CA MET A 143 -9.49 6.03 1.89
C MET A 143 -8.94 7.07 2.87
N ASN A 144 -9.15 6.83 4.16
CA ASN A 144 -8.39 7.47 5.22
C ASN A 144 -7.18 6.60 5.55
N PHE A 145 -6.00 6.98 5.05
CA PHE A 145 -4.78 6.18 5.22
C PHE A 145 -4.45 5.89 6.69
N SER A 146 -4.68 6.84 7.60
CA SER A 146 -4.38 6.62 9.02
C SER A 146 -5.26 5.51 9.62
N LYS A 147 -6.56 5.49 9.31
CA LYS A 147 -7.47 4.43 9.76
C LYS A 147 -7.12 3.08 9.12
N ALA A 148 -6.90 3.06 7.81
CA ALA A 148 -6.50 1.86 7.09
C ALA A 148 -5.17 1.27 7.61
N LEU A 149 -4.23 2.13 8.02
CA LEU A 149 -2.99 1.68 8.65
C LEU A 149 -3.24 1.06 10.04
N ASP A 150 -4.19 1.59 10.82
CA ASP A 150 -4.57 0.97 12.10
C ASP A 150 -5.17 -0.42 11.89
N GLU A 151 -6.01 -0.59 10.87
CA GLU A 151 -6.64 -1.87 10.54
C GLU A 151 -5.59 -2.96 10.25
N ILE A 152 -4.60 -2.69 9.39
CA ILE A 152 -3.57 -3.70 9.08
C ILE A 152 -2.64 -3.97 10.26
N ILE A 153 -2.41 -3.00 11.13
CA ILE A 153 -1.62 -3.22 12.36
C ILE A 153 -2.39 -4.14 13.32
N ILE A 154 -3.70 -3.96 13.44
CA ILE A 154 -4.56 -4.82 14.27
C ILE A 154 -4.65 -6.22 13.65
N ASP A 155 -4.89 -6.32 12.35
CA ASP A 155 -4.94 -7.59 11.61
C ASP A 155 -3.65 -8.40 11.83
N PHE A 156 -2.48 -7.75 11.64
CA PHE A 156 -1.21 -8.39 11.88
C PHE A 156 -1.05 -8.86 13.32
N LYS A 157 -1.43 -8.06 14.31
CA LYS A 157 -1.35 -8.45 15.74
C LYS A 157 -2.20 -9.68 16.05
N ASN A 158 -3.36 -9.80 15.43
CA ASN A 158 -4.28 -10.92 15.62
C ASN A 158 -3.78 -12.19 14.92
N SER A 159 -3.19 -12.06 13.74
CA SER A 159 -2.63 -13.17 12.94
C SER A 159 -1.28 -13.67 13.48
N TYR A 160 -0.55 -12.82 14.21
CA TYR A 160 0.77 -13.11 14.77
C TYR A 160 0.64 -13.58 16.24
N ARG A 161 -0.13 -14.62 16.45
CA ARG A 161 -0.24 -15.30 17.75
C ARG A 161 0.62 -16.55 17.81
#